data_85de981c86ca1d586ffbc1339758b673
#
_entry.id   85de981c86ca1d586ffbc1339758b673
#
_cell.length_a   1.000
_cell.length_b   1.000
_cell.length_c   1.000
_cell.angle_alpha   90.00
_cell.angle_beta   90.00
_cell.angle_gamma   90.00
#
_symmetry.space_group_name_H-M   'P 1'
#
loop_
_entity.id
_entity.type
_entity.pdbx_description
1 polymer ?
#
loop_
_entity_poly.entity_id
_entity_poly.type
_entity_poly.pdbx_seq_one_letter_code
_entity_poly.pdbx_strand_id
1 'polypeptide(L)'
;MSREGSTQAPTRHPLKFRDPDFINPEKIEQEMRRVFDICHGCRRCFNLCDSFPKLFDFIDETEGGEVSDLSSDKFKPVVDACTLCDMCFMTKCPYVPPHE
;
A
#
# COMPACT_ATOMS: atom_id res chain seq x y z
N MET A 1 10.15 8.91 -2.69
CA MET A 1 8.96 8.97 -3.48
C MET A 1 9.23 9.74 -4.76
N SER A 2 9.01 9.11 -5.85
CA SER A 2 9.36 9.69 -7.12
C SER A 2 8.26 10.61 -7.64
N ARG A 3 7.78 10.38 -8.78
CA ARG A 3 6.81 11.26 -9.41
C ARG A 3 5.43 11.10 -8.83
N GLU A 4 4.71 12.18 -8.74
CA GLU A 4 3.29 12.11 -8.44
C GLU A 4 2.53 13.01 -9.38
N GLY A 5 1.36 12.55 -9.76
CA GLY A 5 0.50 13.29 -10.66
C GLY A 5 0.94 13.16 -12.10
N SER A 6 0.19 12.43 -12.88
CA SER A 6 0.38 12.35 -14.31
C SER A 6 -0.98 12.40 -14.96
N THR A 7 -1.06 13.07 -16.13
CA THR A 7 -2.29 13.10 -16.92
C THR A 7 -2.41 11.89 -17.82
N GLN A 8 -1.37 11.08 -17.91
CA GLN A 8 -1.39 9.89 -18.74
C GLN A 8 -2.07 8.74 -18.00
N ALA A 9 -2.74 7.88 -18.74
CA ALA A 9 -3.30 6.67 -18.15
C ALA A 9 -2.18 5.77 -17.65
N PRO A 10 -2.34 5.14 -16.48
CA PRO A 10 -1.31 4.23 -15.98
C PRO A 10 -1.19 3.00 -16.86
N THR A 11 0.03 2.48 -16.96
CA THR A 11 0.28 1.22 -17.64
C THR A 11 -0.12 0.08 -16.71
N ARG A 12 -1.01 -0.79 -17.15
CA ARG A 12 -1.46 -1.93 -16.37
C ARG A 12 -0.70 -3.17 -16.80
N HIS A 13 -0.26 -3.94 -15.83
CA HIS A 13 0.45 -5.19 -16.08
C HIS A 13 -0.38 -6.35 -15.58
N PRO A 14 -0.36 -7.51 -16.26
CA PRO A 14 -1.07 -8.68 -15.77
C PRO A 14 -0.53 -9.12 -14.42
N LEU A 15 -1.41 -9.62 -13.57
CA LEU A 15 -0.99 -10.23 -12.31
C LEU A 15 -0.26 -11.53 -12.61
N LYS A 16 0.91 -11.70 -12.02
CA LYS A 16 1.73 -12.91 -12.20
C LYS A 16 1.29 -14.01 -11.23
N PHE A 17 0.01 -14.33 -11.25
CA PHE A 17 -0.58 -15.25 -10.27
C PHE A 17 -0.05 -16.67 -10.38
N ARG A 18 0.59 -17.03 -11.49
CA ARG A 18 1.20 -18.35 -11.68
C ARG A 18 2.67 -18.40 -11.26
N ASP A 19 3.25 -17.25 -10.95
CA ASP A 19 4.62 -17.18 -10.45
C ASP A 19 4.65 -17.71 -9.01
N PRO A 20 5.60 -18.61 -8.66
CA PRO A 20 5.69 -19.11 -7.28
C PRO A 20 5.81 -18.01 -6.22
N ASP A 21 6.43 -16.89 -6.55
CA ASP A 21 6.57 -15.80 -5.61
C ASP A 21 5.23 -15.14 -5.27
N PHE A 22 4.22 -15.29 -6.12
CA PHE A 22 2.90 -14.70 -5.89
C PHE A 22 2.23 -15.27 -4.63
N ILE A 23 2.53 -16.54 -4.31
CA ILE A 23 1.94 -17.20 -3.14
C ILE A 23 2.97 -17.45 -2.04
N ASN A 24 4.20 -16.98 -2.20
CA ASN A 24 5.25 -17.12 -1.19
C ASN A 24 5.02 -16.12 -0.06
N PRO A 25 4.78 -16.56 1.19
CA PRO A 25 4.46 -15.61 2.28
C PRO A 25 5.54 -14.57 2.52
N GLU A 26 6.81 -14.91 2.38
CA GLU A 26 7.90 -13.95 2.58
C GLU A 26 7.90 -12.88 1.50
N LYS A 27 7.67 -13.27 0.25
CA LYS A 27 7.61 -12.33 -0.87
C LYS A 27 6.39 -11.44 -0.77
N ILE A 28 5.26 -12.00 -0.34
CA ILE A 28 4.04 -11.22 -0.12
C ILE A 28 4.28 -10.18 0.97
N GLU A 29 4.90 -10.58 2.07
CA GLU A 29 5.17 -9.64 3.16
C GLU A 29 6.13 -8.52 2.71
N GLN A 30 7.18 -8.85 1.97
CA GLN A 30 8.12 -7.86 1.44
C GLN A 30 7.40 -6.84 0.56
N GLU A 31 6.52 -7.31 -0.30
CA GLU A 31 5.77 -6.43 -1.20
C GLU A 31 4.79 -5.55 -0.41
N MET A 32 4.11 -6.12 0.58
CA MET A 32 3.21 -5.35 1.43
C MET A 32 3.96 -4.26 2.19
N ARG A 33 5.14 -4.56 2.72
CA ARG A 33 5.95 -3.56 3.40
C ARG A 33 6.38 -2.45 2.45
N ARG A 34 6.77 -2.81 1.23
CA ARG A 34 7.14 -1.83 0.21
C ARG A 34 5.98 -0.89 -0.10
N VAL A 35 4.79 -1.47 -0.32
CA VAL A 35 3.59 -0.69 -0.62
C VAL A 35 3.21 0.19 0.56
N PHE A 36 3.21 -0.36 1.76
CA PHE A 36 2.84 0.39 2.96
C PHE A 36 3.83 1.51 3.27
N ASP A 37 5.10 1.33 2.92
CA ASP A 37 6.08 2.40 3.07
C ASP A 37 5.77 3.57 2.12
N ILE A 38 5.35 3.28 0.90
CA ILE A 38 4.90 4.30 -0.04
C ILE A 38 3.65 4.99 0.52
N CYS A 39 2.71 4.22 1.05
CA CYS A 39 1.49 4.76 1.66
C CYS A 39 1.82 5.68 2.83
N HIS A 40 2.75 5.27 3.68
CA HIS A 40 3.20 6.06 4.82
C HIS A 40 3.82 7.39 4.38
N GLY A 41 4.63 7.36 3.34
CA GLY A 41 5.26 8.58 2.83
C GLY A 41 4.29 9.53 2.15
N CYS A 42 3.19 9.02 1.64
CA CYS A 42 2.21 9.81 0.89
C CYS A 42 1.00 10.24 1.72
N ARG A 43 0.36 9.31 2.38
CA ARG A 43 -0.84 9.48 3.24
C ARG A 43 -2.03 10.19 2.58
N ARG A 44 -2.11 10.18 1.24
CA ARG A 44 -3.22 10.84 0.53
C ARG A 44 -4.58 10.23 0.83
N CYS A 45 -4.60 8.92 1.15
CA CYS A 45 -5.84 8.18 1.39
C CYS A 45 -6.29 8.29 2.85
N PHE A 46 -5.75 9.21 3.61
CA PHE A 46 -5.97 9.34 5.04
C PHE A 46 -7.46 9.36 5.41
N ASN A 47 -8.29 10.00 4.60
CA ASN A 47 -9.69 10.16 4.94
C ASN A 47 -10.64 9.56 3.91
N LEU A 48 -10.18 8.64 3.06
CA LEU A 48 -11.01 8.06 2.00
C LEU A 48 -11.69 6.76 2.39
N CYS A 49 -11.07 5.99 3.31
CA CYS A 49 -11.58 4.67 3.66
C CYS A 49 -11.15 4.31 5.08
N ASP A 50 -11.57 3.12 5.54
CA ASP A 50 -11.19 2.63 6.86
C ASP A 50 -9.85 1.91 6.87
N SER A 51 -9.35 1.48 5.71
CA SER A 51 -8.16 0.66 5.62
C SER A 51 -6.88 1.45 5.92
N PHE A 52 -6.64 2.51 5.17
CA PHE A 52 -5.40 3.26 5.30
C PHE A 52 -5.28 4.04 6.60
N PRO A 53 -6.34 4.63 7.15
CA PRO A 53 -6.23 5.21 8.50
C PRO A 53 -5.80 4.21 9.55
N LYS A 54 -6.24 2.95 9.47
CA LYS A 54 -5.78 1.91 10.40
C LYS A 54 -4.28 1.67 10.25
N LEU A 55 -3.80 1.61 9.01
CA LEU A 55 -2.37 1.46 8.74
C LEU A 55 -1.57 2.60 9.37
N PHE A 56 -2.01 3.81 9.17
CA PHE A 56 -1.31 4.99 9.66
C PHE A 56 -1.32 5.06 11.18
N ASP A 57 -2.44 4.69 11.81
CA ASP A 57 -2.54 4.62 13.26
C ASP A 57 -1.58 3.57 13.83
N PHE A 58 -1.50 2.40 13.20
CA PHE A 58 -0.57 1.36 13.64
C PHE A 58 0.88 1.82 13.54
N ILE A 59 1.22 2.50 12.44
CA ILE A 59 2.58 3.03 12.26
C ILE A 59 2.89 4.08 13.31
N ASP A 60 1.95 4.98 13.56
CA ASP A 60 2.14 6.07 14.52
C ASP A 60 2.25 5.57 15.96
N GLU A 61 1.71 4.38 16.25
CA GLU A 61 1.82 3.75 17.57
C GLU A 61 3.18 3.10 17.78
N THR A 62 3.98 2.87 16.75
CA THR A 62 5.32 2.30 16.90
C THR A 62 6.28 3.35 17.42
N GLU A 63 7.34 2.89 18.11
CA GLU A 63 8.33 3.82 18.66
C GLU A 63 9.04 4.62 17.59
N GLY A 64 9.42 3.96 16.47
CA GLY A 64 10.14 4.62 15.40
C GLY A 64 9.26 5.35 14.42
N GLY A 65 7.95 5.09 14.42
CA GLY A 65 7.03 5.67 13.46
C GLY A 65 7.31 5.26 12.03
N GLU A 66 7.84 4.05 11.83
CA GLU A 66 8.21 3.54 10.52
C GLU A 66 7.56 2.18 10.25
N VAL A 67 7.32 1.89 8.97
CA VAL A 67 6.73 0.62 8.57
C VAL A 67 7.62 -0.56 8.97
N SER A 68 8.93 -0.37 8.95
CA SER A 68 9.88 -1.41 9.36
C SER A 68 9.73 -1.82 10.83
N ASP A 69 9.17 -0.94 11.65
CA ASP A 69 8.93 -1.24 13.08
C ASP A 69 7.60 -1.95 13.30
N LEU A 70 6.77 -2.04 12.27
CA LEU A 70 5.43 -2.60 12.37
C LEU A 70 5.48 -4.12 12.26
N SER A 71 4.82 -4.80 13.19
CA SER A 71 4.71 -6.25 13.15
C SER A 71 3.80 -6.68 11.99
N SER A 72 4.13 -7.79 11.35
CA SER A 72 3.37 -8.28 10.19
C SER A 72 1.94 -8.69 10.53
N ASP A 73 1.66 -9.01 11.78
CA ASP A 73 0.29 -9.33 12.20
C ASP A 73 -0.65 -8.12 12.16
N LYS A 74 -0.11 -6.91 12.08
CA LYS A 74 -0.90 -5.70 11.91
C LYS A 74 -1.40 -5.51 10.47
N PHE A 75 -0.82 -6.22 9.51
CA PHE A 75 -1.21 -6.08 8.11
C PHE A 75 -2.61 -6.60 7.85
N LYS A 76 -3.00 -7.70 8.50
CA LYS A 76 -4.31 -8.30 8.25
C LYS A 76 -5.47 -7.36 8.55
N PRO A 77 -5.52 -6.66 9.68
CA PRO A 77 -6.60 -5.70 9.91
C PRO A 77 -6.68 -4.60 8.85
N VAL A 78 -5.54 -4.17 8.32
CA VAL A 78 -5.49 -3.16 7.25
C VAL A 78 -6.13 -3.73 5.99
N VAL A 79 -5.73 -4.94 5.59
CA VAL A 79 -6.25 -5.60 4.39
C VAL A 79 -7.75 -5.89 4.54
N ASP A 80 -8.16 -6.37 5.71
CA ASP A 80 -9.55 -6.74 5.96
C ASP A 80 -10.49 -5.52 5.91
N ALA A 81 -9.97 -4.33 6.18
CA ALA A 81 -10.78 -3.12 6.13
C ALA A 81 -10.94 -2.56 4.71
N CYS A 82 -10.21 -3.10 3.73
CA CYS A 82 -10.30 -2.66 2.35
C CYS A 82 -11.57 -3.21 1.69
N THR A 83 -12.35 -2.33 1.06
CA THR A 83 -13.59 -2.70 0.37
C THR A 83 -13.42 -2.82 -1.13
N LEU A 84 -12.20 -2.70 -1.64
CA LEU A 84 -11.88 -2.79 -3.07
C LEU A 84 -12.63 -1.76 -3.92
N CYS A 85 -12.84 -0.57 -3.40
CA CYS A 85 -13.61 0.48 -4.06
C CYS A 85 -12.82 1.31 -5.08
N ASP A 86 -11.49 1.14 -5.15
CA ASP A 86 -10.58 1.85 -6.06
C ASP A 86 -10.51 3.37 -5.87
N MET A 87 -11.01 3.91 -4.78
CA MET A 87 -10.90 5.34 -4.53
C MET A 87 -9.44 5.79 -4.43
N CYS A 88 -8.55 4.91 -3.97
CA CYS A 88 -7.12 5.22 -3.89
C CYS A 88 -6.51 5.51 -5.26
N PHE A 89 -7.01 4.87 -6.32
CA PHE A 89 -6.56 5.17 -7.68
C PHE A 89 -6.88 6.62 -8.06
N MET A 90 -8.05 7.11 -7.65
CA MET A 90 -8.51 8.44 -8.00
C MET A 90 -7.70 9.54 -7.33
N THR A 91 -6.92 9.21 -6.30
CA THR A 91 -6.08 10.19 -5.59
C THR A 91 -4.71 10.38 -6.24
N LYS A 92 -4.47 9.76 -7.40
CA LYS A 92 -3.17 9.75 -8.06
C LYS A 92 -2.11 9.09 -7.17
N CYS A 93 -2.44 7.89 -6.70
CA CYS A 93 -1.58 7.11 -5.82
C CYS A 93 -0.20 6.86 -6.46
N PRO A 94 0.90 7.16 -5.76
CA PRO A 94 2.25 6.93 -6.30
C PRO A 94 2.56 5.46 -6.56
N TYR A 95 1.87 4.54 -5.90
CA TYR A 95 2.06 3.11 -6.11
C TYR A 95 1.50 2.64 -7.47
N VAL A 96 0.48 3.32 -7.97
CA VAL A 96 -0.15 2.93 -9.24
C VAL A 96 0.76 3.32 -10.41
N PRO A 97 1.11 2.39 -11.31
CA PRO A 97 1.92 2.72 -12.46
C PRO A 97 1.29 3.83 -13.31
N PRO A 98 2.08 4.70 -13.91
CA PRO A 98 3.55 4.73 -13.96
C PRO A 98 4.20 5.52 -12.82
N HIS A 99 3.47 5.85 -11.78
CA HIS A 99 4.00 6.69 -10.70
C HIS A 99 4.99 5.94 -9.81
N GLU A 100 4.83 4.65 -9.71
CA GLU A 100 5.65 3.80 -8.86
C GLU A 100 6.76 3.05 -9.63
#